data_97081c9ca4331d553ff583e984914a50
#
_entry.id   97081c9ca4331d553ff583e984914a50
#
_cell.length_a   1.000
_cell.length_b   1.000
_cell.length_c   1.000
_cell.angle_alpha   90.00
_cell.angle_beta   90.00
_cell.angle_gamma   90.00
#
_symmetry.space_group_name_H-M   'P 1'
#
loop_
_entity.id
_entity.type
_entity.pdbx_description
1 polymer ?
#
loop_
_entity_poly.entity_id
_entity_poly.type
_entity_poly.pdbx_seq_one_letter_code
_entity_poly.pdbx_strand_id
1 'polypeptide(L)'
;MKVPSPRRRAAPCPGWTSELVDRWFGTHTFQAAEFSDLRALAALKRRQGLSISLCLPTLDEAGTIGQEITVLRRALMDAVPLLDEIVVVDSGSIDGTVELARRLGIPTYLHAEILPEAGSFDGKGEALWKSLHVLRGDLIVWADSDIRNIHPKFIYGLLGPLLREPRIGYVKGYYDRPIQVGPRLYGTGGGRVTELTARPLLNLLFPELSGVIQPLAGEYAGRRALLEQLPFFTGYGVEIGLLIDVLERY
;
A
#
# COMPACT_ATOMS: atom_id res chain seq x y z
N MET A 1 -18.55 -26.94 10.08
CA MET A 1 -18.71 -25.48 10.16
C MET A 1 -19.59 -25.03 9.00
N LYS A 2 -20.77 -24.41 9.25
CA LYS A 2 -21.62 -23.88 8.18
C LYS A 2 -21.05 -22.53 7.78
N VAL A 3 -20.62 -22.40 6.52
CA VAL A 3 -20.28 -21.11 5.91
C VAL A 3 -21.56 -20.28 5.89
N PRO A 4 -21.59 -19.05 6.46
CA PRO A 4 -22.75 -18.19 6.38
C PRO A 4 -22.99 -17.83 4.90
N SER A 5 -24.24 -17.96 4.45
CA SER A 5 -24.60 -17.58 3.09
C SER A 5 -24.40 -16.08 2.90
N PRO A 6 -23.86 -15.62 1.74
CA PRO A 6 -23.69 -14.21 1.48
C PRO A 6 -25.04 -13.50 1.56
N ARG A 7 -25.13 -12.45 2.37
CA ARG A 7 -26.32 -11.58 2.41
C ARG A 7 -26.51 -11.02 1.01
N ARG A 8 -27.64 -11.34 0.37
CA ARG A 8 -28.04 -10.69 -0.89
C ARG A 8 -28.25 -9.19 -0.59
N ARG A 9 -27.29 -8.37 -0.99
CA ARG A 9 -27.43 -6.91 -0.97
C ARG A 9 -28.45 -6.52 -2.03
N ALA A 10 -29.42 -5.67 -1.69
CA ALA A 10 -30.35 -5.11 -2.67
C ALA A 10 -29.56 -4.21 -3.64
N ALA A 11 -29.82 -4.32 -4.94
CA ALA A 11 -29.19 -3.46 -5.94
C ALA A 11 -29.55 -1.98 -5.65
N PRO A 12 -28.56 -1.07 -5.55
CA PRO A 12 -28.84 0.34 -5.30
C PRO A 12 -29.52 1.00 -6.50
N CYS A 13 -30.44 1.93 -6.24
CA CYS A 13 -31.02 2.78 -7.28
C CYS A 13 -29.95 3.72 -7.89
N PRO A 14 -30.02 4.07 -9.19
CA PRO A 14 -28.99 4.84 -9.89
C PRO A 14 -28.60 6.20 -9.27
N GLY A 15 -29.51 6.90 -8.58
CA GLY A 15 -29.20 8.15 -7.87
C GLY A 15 -28.43 7.96 -6.55
N TRP A 16 -28.55 6.82 -5.94
CA TRP A 16 -27.95 6.48 -4.65
C TRP A 16 -26.43 6.31 -4.72
N THR A 17 -25.94 5.81 -5.85
CA THR A 17 -24.51 5.53 -6.04
C THR A 17 -23.69 6.82 -6.12
N SER A 18 -24.18 7.86 -6.79
CA SER A 18 -23.49 9.15 -6.90
C SER A 18 -23.38 9.83 -5.54
N GLU A 19 -24.49 9.95 -4.80
CA GLU A 19 -24.47 10.55 -3.45
C GLU A 19 -23.61 9.78 -2.46
N LEU A 20 -23.56 8.46 -2.56
CA LEU A 20 -22.73 7.61 -1.72
C LEU A 20 -21.24 7.85 -2.02
N VAL A 21 -20.87 7.91 -3.31
CA VAL A 21 -19.50 8.19 -3.76
C VAL A 21 -19.06 9.57 -3.33
N ASP A 22 -19.90 10.61 -3.53
CA ASP A 22 -19.58 12.00 -3.19
C ASP A 22 -19.37 12.16 -1.68
N ARG A 23 -20.24 11.55 -0.88
CA ARG A 23 -20.12 11.54 0.58
C ARG A 23 -18.86 10.81 1.03
N TRP A 24 -18.61 9.61 0.48
CA TRP A 24 -17.43 8.82 0.81
C TRP A 24 -16.16 9.59 0.45
N PHE A 25 -16.11 10.17 -0.74
CA PHE A 25 -14.97 10.94 -1.22
C PHE A 25 -14.67 12.14 -0.31
N GLY A 26 -15.70 12.88 0.10
CA GLY A 26 -15.54 14.04 0.98
C GLY A 26 -15.05 13.70 2.39
N THR A 27 -15.27 12.46 2.86
CA THR A 27 -14.94 12.06 4.25
C THR A 27 -13.78 11.08 4.36
N HIS A 28 -13.43 10.36 3.27
CA HIS A 28 -12.42 9.29 3.28
C HIS A 28 -11.24 9.55 2.34
N THR A 29 -11.18 10.73 1.72
CA THR A 29 -10.07 11.11 0.84
C THR A 29 -9.27 12.23 1.48
N PHE A 30 -7.96 12.05 1.52
CA PHE A 30 -7.02 12.98 2.14
C PHE A 30 -5.94 13.38 1.14
N GLN A 31 -5.46 14.61 1.26
CA GLN A 31 -4.32 15.07 0.46
C GLN A 31 -3.03 14.93 1.25
N ALA A 32 -1.96 14.40 0.62
CA ALA A 32 -0.67 14.25 1.29
C ALA A 32 -0.14 15.57 1.88
N ALA A 33 -0.47 16.72 1.27
CA ALA A 33 -0.09 18.03 1.75
C ALA A 33 -0.60 18.34 3.17
N GLU A 34 -1.74 17.76 3.58
CA GLU A 34 -2.29 17.92 4.94
C GLU A 34 -1.36 17.33 6.03
N PHE A 35 -0.46 16.44 5.64
CA PHE A 35 0.44 15.69 6.51
C PHE A 35 1.91 16.02 6.30
N SER A 36 2.21 17.17 5.68
CA SER A 36 3.57 17.58 5.34
C SER A 36 4.43 17.96 6.57
N ASP A 37 3.82 18.27 7.71
CA ASP A 37 4.54 18.45 8.97
C ASP A 37 4.91 17.10 9.59
N LEU A 38 6.07 16.59 9.16
CA LEU A 38 6.60 15.30 9.64
C LEU A 38 6.87 15.29 11.15
N ARG A 39 7.20 16.45 11.75
CA ARG A 39 7.45 16.54 13.20
C ARG A 39 6.16 16.37 13.98
N ALA A 40 5.06 16.94 13.49
CA ALA A 40 3.74 16.74 14.06
C ALA A 40 3.31 15.27 13.96
N LEU A 41 3.54 14.60 12.81
CA LEU A 41 3.26 13.17 12.65
C LEU A 41 4.10 12.31 13.60
N ALA A 42 5.40 12.58 13.73
CA ALA A 42 6.27 11.85 14.66
C ALA A 42 5.85 12.07 16.13
N ALA A 43 5.34 13.27 16.47
CA ALA A 43 4.78 13.53 17.78
C ALA A 43 3.48 12.76 18.04
N LEU A 44 2.59 12.65 17.02
CA LEU A 44 1.38 11.82 17.07
C LEU A 44 1.73 10.34 17.30
N LYS A 45 2.65 9.80 16.49
CA LYS A 45 3.17 8.45 16.63
C LYS A 45 3.65 8.17 18.07
N ARG A 46 4.53 9.03 18.61
CA ARG A 46 5.06 8.87 19.98
C ARG A 46 3.97 8.91 21.05
N ARG A 47 3.01 9.84 20.93
CA ARG A 47 1.89 9.92 21.89
C ARG A 47 1.01 8.67 21.90
N GLN A 48 0.88 8.02 20.77
CA GLN A 48 0.10 6.78 20.64
C GLN A 48 0.93 5.53 20.96
N GLY A 49 2.24 5.66 21.17
CA GLY A 49 3.14 4.54 21.44
C GLY A 49 3.28 3.58 20.26
N LEU A 50 3.07 4.06 19.02
CA LEU A 50 3.07 3.22 17.81
C LEU A 50 4.47 3.13 17.21
N SER A 51 4.75 1.98 16.62
CA SER A 51 5.89 1.70 15.75
C SER A 51 5.44 1.56 14.29
N ILE A 52 6.31 1.93 13.34
CA ILE A 52 5.98 1.98 11.91
C ILE A 52 7.06 1.29 11.09
N SER A 53 6.66 0.29 10.30
CA SER A 53 7.53 -0.41 9.35
C SER A 53 7.17 -0.03 7.92
N LEU A 54 8.18 0.27 7.11
CA LEU A 54 8.07 0.33 5.65
C LEU A 54 8.66 -0.93 5.05
N CYS A 55 7.91 -1.62 4.22
CA CYS A 55 8.38 -2.72 3.41
C CYS A 55 8.39 -2.33 1.93
N LEU A 56 9.50 -2.61 1.26
CA LEU A 56 9.68 -2.49 -0.17
C LEU A 56 9.74 -3.91 -0.77
N PRO A 57 8.66 -4.41 -1.36
CA PRO A 57 8.69 -5.66 -2.11
C PRO A 57 9.47 -5.43 -3.40
N THR A 58 10.42 -6.32 -3.74
CA THR A 58 11.30 -6.15 -4.90
C THR A 58 11.33 -7.39 -5.79
N LEU A 59 11.47 -7.13 -7.10
CA LEU A 59 11.87 -8.12 -8.09
C LEU A 59 12.54 -7.39 -9.26
N ASP A 60 13.88 -7.50 -9.37
CA ASP A 60 14.70 -6.86 -10.39
C ASP A 60 14.58 -5.33 -10.46
N GLU A 61 14.79 -4.66 -9.30
CA GLU A 61 14.62 -3.21 -9.13
C GLU A 61 15.95 -2.49 -8.79
N ALA A 62 17.10 -3.01 -9.24
CA ALA A 62 18.40 -2.39 -8.99
C ALA A 62 18.51 -0.94 -9.52
N GLY A 63 17.69 -0.59 -10.53
CA GLY A 63 17.65 0.75 -11.11
C GLY A 63 17.02 1.84 -10.24
N THR A 64 16.20 1.48 -9.26
CA THR A 64 15.37 2.41 -8.47
C THR A 64 15.56 2.26 -6.98
N ILE A 65 15.68 1.03 -6.47
CA ILE A 65 15.68 0.72 -5.03
C ILE A 65 16.71 1.51 -4.22
N GLY A 66 17.90 1.76 -4.78
CA GLY A 66 18.96 2.50 -4.10
C GLY A 66 18.58 3.96 -3.83
N GLN A 67 17.94 4.63 -4.79
CA GLN A 67 17.44 5.97 -4.65
C GLN A 67 16.27 6.02 -3.66
N GLU A 68 15.35 5.10 -3.76
CA GLU A 68 14.19 5.03 -2.88
C GLU A 68 14.60 4.89 -1.41
N ILE A 69 15.42 3.91 -1.10
CA ILE A 69 15.94 3.71 0.24
C ILE A 69 16.62 4.98 0.76
N THR A 70 17.50 5.58 -0.05
CA THR A 70 18.26 6.78 0.37
C THR A 70 17.35 7.96 0.68
N VAL A 71 16.38 8.26 -0.19
CA VAL A 71 15.46 9.38 -0.03
C VAL A 71 14.56 9.18 1.18
N LEU A 72 13.95 7.99 1.30
CA LEU A 72 13.00 7.70 2.36
C LEU A 72 13.68 7.63 3.73
N ARG A 73 14.82 6.94 3.83
CA ARG A 73 15.61 6.85 5.07
C ARG A 73 16.03 8.23 5.55
N ARG A 74 16.64 9.05 4.68
CA ARG A 74 17.10 10.39 5.03
C ARG A 74 15.97 11.26 5.58
N ALA A 75 14.80 11.23 4.95
CA ALA A 75 13.69 12.10 5.33
C ALA A 75 12.90 11.58 6.52
N LEU A 76 12.64 10.27 6.58
CA LEU A 76 11.64 9.67 7.47
C LEU A 76 12.25 8.86 8.63
N MET A 77 13.59 8.68 8.66
CA MET A 77 14.31 8.08 9.78
C MET A 77 15.37 9.02 10.34
N ASP A 78 16.30 9.53 9.49
CA ASP A 78 17.44 10.29 9.94
C ASP A 78 17.05 11.74 10.34
N ALA A 79 16.29 12.44 9.49
CA ALA A 79 15.87 13.82 9.73
C ALA A 79 14.67 13.91 10.69
N VAL A 80 13.68 13.04 10.53
CA VAL A 80 12.53 12.92 11.43
C VAL A 80 12.23 11.44 11.64
N PRO A 81 12.23 10.94 12.90
CA PRO A 81 12.05 9.52 13.19
C PRO A 81 10.55 9.14 13.09
N LEU A 82 9.99 9.20 11.89
CA LEU A 82 8.63 8.77 11.60
C LEU A 82 8.58 7.24 11.39
N LEU A 83 9.52 6.69 10.62
CA LEU A 83 9.69 5.24 10.46
C LEU A 83 10.65 4.69 11.52
N ASP A 84 10.38 3.47 12.00
CA ASP A 84 11.26 2.74 12.91
C ASP A 84 12.15 1.76 12.14
N GLU A 85 11.66 1.25 10.99
CA GLU A 85 12.43 0.38 10.11
C GLU A 85 12.01 0.53 8.65
N ILE A 86 12.96 0.25 7.77
CA ILE A 86 12.76 -0.02 6.35
C ILE A 86 13.28 -1.44 6.11
N VAL A 87 12.49 -2.27 5.44
CA VAL A 87 12.82 -3.66 5.12
C VAL A 87 12.57 -3.91 3.64
N VAL A 88 13.45 -4.66 3.01
CA VAL A 88 13.24 -5.19 1.66
C VAL A 88 12.84 -6.65 1.76
N VAL A 89 11.77 -7.03 1.06
CA VAL A 89 11.38 -8.43 0.86
C VAL A 89 11.45 -8.73 -0.64
N ASP A 90 12.42 -9.53 -0.99
CA ASP A 90 12.80 -9.78 -2.39
C ASP A 90 12.22 -11.10 -2.90
N SER A 91 11.74 -11.08 -4.13
CA SER A 91 11.09 -12.21 -4.79
C SER A 91 12.02 -13.05 -5.69
N GLY A 92 13.35 -12.91 -5.50
CA GLY A 92 14.34 -13.67 -6.25
C GLY A 92 15.01 -12.86 -7.35
N SER A 93 15.32 -11.59 -7.10
CA SER A 93 16.05 -10.71 -8.03
C SER A 93 17.43 -11.26 -8.42
N ILE A 94 17.77 -11.07 -9.69
CA ILE A 94 19.07 -11.49 -10.27
C ILE A 94 19.90 -10.33 -10.80
N ASP A 95 19.41 -9.10 -10.70
CA ASP A 95 20.02 -7.88 -11.27
C ASP A 95 20.91 -7.09 -10.28
N GLY A 96 21.11 -7.61 -9.05
CA GLY A 96 21.88 -6.93 -8.00
C GLY A 96 21.05 -6.08 -7.02
N THR A 97 19.72 -6.15 -7.08
CA THR A 97 18.79 -5.47 -6.15
C THR A 97 19.10 -5.79 -4.69
N VAL A 98 19.24 -7.08 -4.36
CA VAL A 98 19.48 -7.57 -2.99
C VAL A 98 20.82 -7.05 -2.44
N GLU A 99 21.89 -7.15 -3.25
CA GLU A 99 23.22 -6.68 -2.88
C GLU A 99 23.24 -5.17 -2.65
N LEU A 100 22.51 -4.42 -3.46
CA LEU A 100 22.40 -2.97 -3.32
C LEU A 100 21.69 -2.59 -2.03
N ALA A 101 20.56 -3.20 -1.71
CA ALA A 101 19.81 -2.96 -0.47
C ALA A 101 20.65 -3.29 0.77
N ARG A 102 21.35 -4.44 0.75
CA ARG A 102 22.25 -4.86 1.84
C ARG A 102 23.43 -3.91 2.02
N ARG A 103 24.05 -3.42 0.94
CA ARG A 103 25.12 -2.40 1.01
C ARG A 103 24.67 -1.09 1.64
N LEU A 104 23.40 -0.73 1.48
CA LEU A 104 22.79 0.43 2.13
C LEU A 104 22.40 0.17 3.61
N GLY A 105 22.69 -1.04 4.12
CA GLY A 105 22.44 -1.42 5.51
C GLY A 105 20.95 -1.68 5.80
N ILE A 106 20.15 -1.99 4.77
CA ILE A 106 18.72 -2.31 4.94
C ILE A 106 18.57 -3.82 5.15
N PRO A 107 17.83 -4.25 6.18
CA PRO A 107 17.41 -5.63 6.35
C PRO A 107 16.70 -6.12 5.09
N THR A 108 17.24 -7.19 4.49
CA THR A 108 16.78 -7.73 3.21
C THR A 108 16.57 -9.23 3.32
N TYR A 109 15.37 -9.67 3.09
CA TYR A 109 14.93 -11.06 3.18
C TYR A 109 14.50 -11.56 1.80
N LEU A 110 14.83 -12.80 1.48
CA LEU A 110 14.20 -13.49 0.36
C LEU A 110 12.85 -14.05 0.82
N HIS A 111 11.78 -13.76 0.10
CA HIS A 111 10.45 -14.21 0.50
C HIS A 111 10.37 -15.74 0.68
N ALA A 112 11.13 -16.49 -0.13
CA ALA A 112 11.19 -17.94 -0.05
C ALA A 112 11.79 -18.47 1.27
N GLU A 113 12.61 -17.65 1.95
CA GLU A 113 13.25 -18.00 3.23
C GLU A 113 12.38 -17.64 4.44
N ILE A 114 11.32 -16.86 4.25
CA ILE A 114 10.36 -16.49 5.30
C ILE A 114 9.30 -17.59 5.37
N LEU A 115 9.12 -18.22 6.53
CA LEU A 115 8.17 -19.32 6.75
C LEU A 115 8.29 -20.41 5.67
N PRO A 116 9.44 -21.07 5.53
CA PRO A 116 9.67 -22.06 4.47
C PRO A 116 8.71 -23.23 4.55
N GLU A 117 8.18 -23.54 5.74
CA GLU A 117 7.16 -24.59 5.98
C GLU A 117 5.81 -24.26 5.32
N ALA A 118 5.50 -22.99 5.07
CA ALA A 118 4.31 -22.58 4.34
C ALA A 118 4.45 -22.71 2.82
N GLY A 119 5.63 -23.08 2.34
CA GLY A 119 5.98 -23.09 0.93
C GLY A 119 6.39 -21.73 0.40
N SER A 120 6.54 -21.63 -0.92
CA SER A 120 6.85 -20.39 -1.61
C SER A 120 6.12 -20.35 -2.94
N PHE A 121 5.40 -19.26 -3.18
CA PHE A 121 4.62 -19.03 -4.38
C PHE A 121 5.13 -17.76 -5.08
N ASP A 122 4.98 -17.74 -6.40
CA ASP A 122 5.36 -16.56 -7.17
C ASP A 122 4.33 -15.44 -7.01
N GLY A 123 4.82 -14.21 -6.99
CA GLY A 123 4.01 -13.02 -7.09
C GLY A 123 4.06 -12.09 -5.88
N LYS A 124 3.62 -10.86 -6.11
CA LYS A 124 3.71 -9.75 -5.17
C LYS A 124 3.02 -10.05 -3.83
N GLY A 125 1.83 -10.64 -3.88
CA GLY A 125 1.05 -10.90 -2.67
C GLY A 125 1.73 -11.83 -1.70
N GLU A 126 2.54 -12.78 -2.18
CA GLU A 126 3.37 -13.66 -1.35
C GLU A 126 4.40 -12.85 -0.55
N ALA A 127 5.14 -11.97 -1.21
CA ALA A 127 6.13 -11.12 -0.55
C ALA A 127 5.48 -10.20 0.51
N LEU A 128 4.30 -9.66 0.21
CA LEU A 128 3.55 -8.81 1.14
C LEU A 128 3.06 -9.58 2.37
N TRP A 129 2.46 -10.75 2.16
CA TRP A 129 2.03 -11.60 3.27
C TRP A 129 3.21 -12.01 4.16
N LYS A 130 4.27 -12.52 3.55
CA LYS A 130 5.48 -12.94 4.27
C LYS A 130 6.17 -11.79 4.98
N SER A 131 6.08 -10.57 4.45
CA SER A 131 6.65 -9.38 5.09
C SER A 131 6.10 -9.16 6.50
N LEU A 132 4.82 -9.50 6.76
CA LEU A 132 4.21 -9.36 8.08
C LEU A 132 4.95 -10.16 9.17
N HIS A 133 5.65 -11.24 8.78
CA HIS A 133 6.38 -12.11 9.72
C HIS A 133 7.79 -11.59 10.06
N VAL A 134 8.32 -10.64 9.32
CA VAL A 134 9.66 -10.04 9.57
C VAL A 134 9.59 -8.58 9.99
N LEU A 135 8.48 -7.89 9.69
CA LEU A 135 8.23 -6.52 10.14
C LEU A 135 7.81 -6.49 11.60
N ARG A 136 8.06 -5.36 12.29
CA ARG A 136 7.80 -5.20 13.72
C ARG A 136 6.82 -4.08 14.06
N GLY A 137 6.53 -3.19 13.11
CA GLY A 137 5.67 -2.02 13.32
C GLY A 137 4.20 -2.36 13.60
N ASP A 138 3.54 -1.53 14.38
CA ASP A 138 2.09 -1.56 14.59
C ASP A 138 1.33 -1.04 13.36
N LEU A 139 1.97 -0.15 12.60
CA LEU A 139 1.53 0.29 11.29
C LEU A 139 2.51 -0.24 10.24
N ILE A 140 1.96 -0.86 9.21
CA ILE A 140 2.72 -1.38 8.08
C ILE A 140 2.43 -0.53 6.87
N VAL A 141 3.49 -0.14 6.17
CA VAL A 141 3.42 0.56 4.89
C VAL A 141 4.09 -0.31 3.83
N TRP A 142 3.45 -0.47 2.70
CA TRP A 142 4.05 -1.02 1.49
C TRP A 142 4.11 0.06 0.41
N ALA A 143 5.20 0.09 -0.32
CA ALA A 143 5.37 0.90 -1.51
C ALA A 143 6.08 0.08 -2.58
N ASP A 144 5.67 0.26 -3.83
CA ASP A 144 6.37 -0.33 -4.97
C ASP A 144 7.80 0.21 -5.05
N SER A 145 8.73 -0.61 -5.49
CA SER A 145 10.17 -0.29 -5.53
C SER A 145 10.68 0.13 -6.92
N ASP A 146 9.76 0.39 -7.86
CA ASP A 146 10.05 0.87 -9.22
C ASP A 146 9.80 2.38 -9.42
N ILE A 147 9.60 3.13 -8.33
CA ILE A 147 9.23 4.55 -8.37
C ILE A 147 10.43 5.43 -8.64
N ARG A 148 10.60 5.90 -9.87
CA ARG A 148 11.74 6.73 -10.30
C ARG A 148 11.80 8.12 -9.66
N ASN A 149 10.65 8.69 -9.31
CA ASN A 149 10.51 10.02 -8.71
C ASN A 149 10.02 9.96 -7.27
N ILE A 150 10.54 8.99 -6.51
CA ILE A 150 10.15 8.78 -5.12
C ILE A 150 10.27 10.07 -4.30
N HIS A 151 9.27 10.34 -3.50
CA HIS A 151 9.23 11.46 -2.56
C HIS A 151 8.63 10.98 -1.24
N PRO A 152 9.06 11.47 -0.07
CA PRO A 152 8.52 11.05 1.23
C PRO A 152 7.00 11.19 1.35
N LYS A 153 6.35 12.02 0.51
CA LYS A 153 4.88 12.18 0.46
C LYS A 153 4.13 10.88 0.17
N PHE A 154 4.73 9.94 -0.54
CA PHE A 154 4.13 8.63 -0.81
C PHE A 154 3.92 7.84 0.50
N ILE A 155 4.81 8.03 1.47
CA ILE A 155 4.78 7.34 2.76
C ILE A 155 3.99 8.13 3.80
N TYR A 156 4.35 9.43 4.01
CA TYR A 156 3.66 10.19 5.04
C TYR A 156 2.20 10.49 4.70
N GLY A 157 1.84 10.54 3.41
CA GLY A 157 0.46 10.67 2.96
C GLY A 157 -0.41 9.46 3.33
N LEU A 158 0.18 8.26 3.37
CA LEU A 158 -0.49 7.04 3.82
C LEU A 158 -0.58 6.97 5.36
N LEU A 159 0.48 7.39 6.04
CA LEU A 159 0.57 7.34 7.50
C LEU A 159 -0.27 8.43 8.19
N GLY A 160 -0.41 9.59 7.54
CA GLY A 160 -1.12 10.74 8.10
C GLY A 160 -2.54 10.42 8.56
N PRO A 161 -3.40 9.85 7.71
CA PRO A 161 -4.75 9.44 8.11
C PRO A 161 -4.76 8.43 9.25
N LEU A 162 -3.88 7.40 9.20
CA LEU A 162 -3.79 6.36 10.24
C LEU A 162 -3.40 6.91 11.61
N LEU A 163 -2.50 7.91 11.62
CA LEU A 163 -2.05 8.55 12.86
C LEU A 163 -3.05 9.58 13.38
N ARG A 164 -3.74 10.32 12.48
CA ARG A 164 -4.71 11.33 12.84
C ARG A 164 -6.02 10.74 13.35
N GLU A 165 -6.48 9.67 12.69
CA GLU A 165 -7.77 9.04 12.94
C GLU A 165 -7.60 7.57 13.36
N PRO A 166 -7.66 7.25 14.66
CA PRO A 166 -7.47 5.88 15.14
C PRO A 166 -8.46 4.85 14.59
N ARG A 167 -9.62 5.30 14.08
CA ARG A 167 -10.64 4.43 13.47
C ARG A 167 -10.27 3.98 12.07
N ILE A 168 -9.35 4.66 11.39
CA ILE A 168 -8.88 4.25 10.06
C ILE A 168 -7.98 3.03 10.23
N GLY A 169 -8.37 1.93 9.60
CA GLY A 169 -7.63 0.67 9.62
C GLY A 169 -6.70 0.49 8.42
N TYR A 170 -7.09 1.04 7.26
CA TYR A 170 -6.39 0.85 5.98
C TYR A 170 -6.46 2.10 5.13
N VAL A 171 -5.36 2.43 4.46
CA VAL A 171 -5.22 3.60 3.57
C VAL A 171 -4.59 3.16 2.27
N LYS A 172 -5.17 3.57 1.15
CA LYS A 172 -4.68 3.29 -0.20
C LYS A 172 -4.20 4.59 -0.85
N GLY A 173 -3.03 4.54 -1.47
CA GLY A 173 -2.46 5.66 -2.21
C GLY A 173 -3.17 5.91 -3.54
N TYR A 174 -3.18 7.17 -3.97
CA TYR A 174 -3.49 7.56 -5.33
C TYR A 174 -2.62 8.74 -5.76
N TYR A 175 -2.27 8.80 -7.03
CA TYR A 175 -1.44 9.86 -7.60
C TYR A 175 -1.61 9.93 -9.12
N ASP A 176 -1.22 11.07 -9.70
CA ASP A 176 -1.25 11.23 -11.15
C ASP A 176 -0.26 10.27 -11.80
N ARG A 177 -0.76 9.48 -12.75
CA ARG A 177 0.05 8.55 -13.55
C ARG A 177 0.23 9.10 -14.96
N PRO A 178 1.35 9.76 -15.24
CA PRO A 178 1.64 10.20 -16.59
C PRO A 178 1.85 9.00 -17.52
N ILE A 179 1.47 9.17 -18.78
CA ILE A 179 1.72 8.18 -19.83
C ILE A 179 2.60 8.78 -20.91
N GLN A 180 3.61 8.05 -21.31
CA GLN A 180 4.42 8.39 -22.47
C GLN A 180 3.89 7.71 -23.72
N VAL A 181 3.55 8.49 -24.74
CA VAL A 181 3.13 7.98 -26.04
C VAL A 181 4.09 8.54 -27.09
N GLY A 182 5.00 7.70 -27.58
CA GLY A 182 6.11 8.15 -28.41
C GLY A 182 6.98 9.17 -27.66
N PRO A 183 7.33 10.33 -28.29
CA PRO A 183 8.14 11.36 -27.66
C PRO A 183 7.35 12.26 -26.70
N ARG A 184 6.02 12.11 -26.59
CA ARG A 184 5.15 12.98 -25.79
C ARG A 184 4.80 12.36 -24.45
N LEU A 185 4.96 13.14 -23.38
CA LEU A 185 4.50 12.80 -22.04
C LEU A 185 3.14 13.50 -21.79
N TYR A 186 2.13 12.71 -21.47
CA TYR A 186 0.81 13.19 -21.05
C TYR A 186 0.71 13.07 -19.53
N GLY A 187 0.30 14.12 -18.85
CA GLY A 187 0.23 14.17 -17.38
C GLY A 187 -0.79 13.20 -16.77
N THR A 188 -1.75 12.73 -17.57
CA THR A 188 -2.79 11.76 -17.19
C THR A 188 -2.94 10.71 -18.27
N GLY A 189 -3.55 9.56 -17.94
CA GLY A 189 -3.84 8.48 -18.90
C GLY A 189 -3.13 7.16 -18.63
N GLY A 190 -2.27 7.11 -17.60
CA GLY A 190 -1.78 5.85 -17.04
C GLY A 190 -2.87 5.10 -16.26
N GLY A 191 -2.64 3.82 -15.92
CA GLY A 191 -3.57 3.03 -15.12
C GLY A 191 -4.78 2.49 -15.89
N ARG A 192 -4.62 2.16 -17.18
CA ARG A 192 -5.71 1.65 -18.03
C ARG A 192 -6.46 0.46 -17.44
N VAL A 193 -5.77 -0.48 -16.79
CA VAL A 193 -6.43 -1.62 -16.13
C VAL A 193 -7.31 -1.14 -14.98
N THR A 194 -6.86 -0.15 -14.21
CA THR A 194 -7.65 0.50 -13.17
C THR A 194 -8.94 1.08 -13.76
N GLU A 195 -8.84 1.91 -14.79
CA GLU A 195 -9.99 2.66 -15.33
C GLU A 195 -10.95 1.79 -16.17
N LEU A 196 -10.41 0.84 -16.95
CA LEU A 196 -11.20 0.07 -17.90
C LEU A 196 -11.72 -1.26 -17.32
N THR A 197 -11.15 -1.72 -16.22
CA THR A 197 -11.50 -3.04 -15.65
C THR A 197 -11.82 -2.96 -14.17
N ALA A 198 -10.86 -2.57 -13.33
CA ALA A 198 -11.02 -2.67 -11.88
C ALA A 198 -12.13 -1.76 -11.35
N ARG A 199 -12.14 -0.48 -11.70
CA ARG A 199 -13.17 0.46 -11.24
C ARG A 199 -14.58 0.10 -11.75
N PRO A 200 -14.80 -0.22 -13.04
CA PRO A 200 -16.11 -0.68 -13.50
C PRO A 200 -16.63 -1.91 -12.76
N LEU A 201 -15.75 -2.90 -12.50
CA LEU A 201 -16.14 -4.09 -11.76
C LEU A 201 -16.42 -3.80 -10.28
N LEU A 202 -15.62 -2.96 -9.63
CA LEU A 202 -15.89 -2.51 -8.26
C LEU A 202 -17.21 -1.75 -8.18
N ASN A 203 -17.47 -0.83 -9.09
CA ASN A 203 -18.72 -0.10 -9.13
C ASN A 203 -19.95 -1.01 -9.26
N LEU A 204 -19.80 -2.10 -10.01
CA LEU A 204 -20.88 -3.07 -10.23
C LEU A 204 -21.06 -4.03 -9.05
N LEU A 205 -19.98 -4.55 -8.50
CA LEU A 205 -20.00 -5.66 -7.53
C LEU A 205 -19.85 -5.19 -6.08
N PHE A 206 -19.14 -4.08 -5.86
CA PHE A 206 -18.82 -3.49 -4.55
C PHE A 206 -18.99 -1.96 -4.60
N PRO A 207 -20.22 -1.45 -4.74
CA PRO A 207 -20.48 -0.02 -4.94
C PRO A 207 -19.94 0.86 -3.79
N GLU A 208 -19.76 0.31 -2.60
CA GLU A 208 -19.15 1.01 -1.46
C GLU A 208 -17.67 1.37 -1.71
N LEU A 209 -16.99 0.65 -2.58
CA LEU A 209 -15.60 0.92 -2.99
C LEU A 209 -15.50 1.86 -4.20
N SER A 210 -16.62 2.34 -4.74
CA SER A 210 -16.64 3.20 -5.93
C SER A 210 -15.88 4.53 -5.73
N GLY A 211 -15.72 4.98 -4.49
CA GLY A 211 -14.92 6.16 -4.15
C GLY A 211 -13.40 5.94 -4.18
N VAL A 212 -12.93 4.70 -4.24
CA VAL A 212 -11.49 4.39 -4.28
C VAL A 212 -10.92 4.73 -5.67
N ILE A 213 -10.05 5.75 -5.73
CA ILE A 213 -9.56 6.31 -7.00
C ILE A 213 -8.65 5.33 -7.73
N GLN A 214 -7.69 4.73 -7.02
CA GLN A 214 -6.71 3.79 -7.60
C GLN A 214 -6.70 2.47 -6.81
N PRO A 215 -7.67 1.60 -7.01
CA PRO A 215 -7.77 0.33 -6.30
C PRO A 215 -6.57 -0.61 -6.50
N LEU A 216 -5.84 -0.44 -7.60
CA LEU A 216 -4.65 -1.25 -7.95
C LEU A 216 -3.32 -0.52 -7.68
N ALA A 217 -3.32 0.59 -6.90
CA ALA A 217 -2.05 1.21 -6.52
C ALA A 217 -1.24 0.29 -5.61
N GLY A 218 0.08 0.28 -5.77
CA GLY A 218 0.99 -0.54 -4.96
C GLY A 218 1.40 0.10 -3.64
N GLU A 219 0.96 1.34 -3.39
CA GLU A 219 1.24 2.11 -2.18
C GLU A 219 0.02 2.08 -1.26
N TYR A 220 0.17 1.45 -0.11
CA TYR A 220 -0.86 1.37 0.91
C TYR A 220 -0.30 1.10 2.29
N ALA A 221 -1.09 1.41 3.29
CA ALA A 221 -0.73 1.20 4.68
C ALA A 221 -1.93 0.70 5.49
N GLY A 222 -1.64 -0.01 6.55
CA GLY A 222 -2.67 -0.48 7.45
C GLY A 222 -2.16 -0.77 8.86
N ARG A 223 -3.12 -0.95 9.77
CA ARG A 223 -2.82 -1.44 11.12
C ARG A 223 -2.48 -2.92 11.06
N ARG A 224 -1.37 -3.32 11.67
CA ARG A 224 -0.94 -4.73 11.72
C ARG A 224 -2.07 -5.64 12.19
N ALA A 225 -2.74 -5.28 13.28
CA ALA A 225 -3.83 -6.09 13.84
C ALA A 225 -4.99 -6.35 12.88
N LEU A 226 -5.21 -5.44 11.91
CA LEU A 226 -6.14 -5.65 10.81
C LEU A 226 -5.53 -6.55 9.73
N LEU A 227 -4.32 -6.22 9.27
CA LEU A 227 -3.67 -6.87 8.15
C LEU A 227 -3.42 -8.38 8.40
N GLU A 228 -3.06 -8.75 9.62
CA GLU A 228 -2.85 -10.14 10.02
C GLU A 228 -4.12 -11.01 9.99
N GLN A 229 -5.30 -10.40 9.92
CA GLN A 229 -6.58 -11.10 9.82
C GLN A 229 -7.08 -11.25 8.38
N LEU A 230 -6.41 -10.62 7.42
CA LEU A 230 -6.82 -10.64 6.02
C LEU A 230 -6.14 -11.78 5.26
N PRO A 231 -6.84 -12.43 4.32
CA PRO A 231 -6.19 -13.32 3.38
C PRO A 231 -5.41 -12.52 2.34
N PHE A 232 -4.26 -13.04 1.92
CA PHE A 232 -3.46 -12.46 0.85
C PHE A 232 -3.50 -13.38 -0.37
N PHE A 233 -3.92 -12.84 -1.51
CA PHE A 233 -3.75 -13.52 -2.79
C PHE A 233 -2.28 -13.46 -3.20
N THR A 234 -1.69 -14.56 -3.62
CA THR A 234 -0.26 -14.67 -3.93
C THR A 234 0.19 -13.77 -5.09
N GLY A 235 -0.65 -13.63 -6.12
CA GLY A 235 -0.35 -12.85 -7.33
C GLY A 235 -0.76 -11.36 -7.24
N TYR A 236 -1.02 -10.77 -8.40
CA TYR A 236 -1.45 -9.35 -8.55
C TYR A 236 -2.91 -9.08 -8.16
N GLY A 237 -3.63 -10.10 -7.69
CA GLY A 237 -4.97 -9.91 -7.12
C GLY A 237 -4.95 -9.34 -5.70
N VAL A 238 -3.79 -9.24 -5.07
CA VAL A 238 -3.64 -8.84 -3.65
C VAL A 238 -4.21 -7.45 -3.36
N GLU A 239 -3.99 -6.47 -4.23
CA GLU A 239 -4.46 -5.10 -4.02
C GLU A 239 -5.99 -5.01 -3.97
N ILE A 240 -6.65 -5.69 -4.90
CA ILE A 240 -8.12 -5.68 -4.97
C ILE A 240 -8.73 -6.58 -3.89
N GLY A 241 -8.09 -7.72 -3.61
CA GLY A 241 -8.49 -8.65 -2.57
C GLY A 241 -8.49 -8.00 -1.21
N LEU A 242 -7.41 -7.33 -0.82
CA LEU A 242 -7.33 -6.62 0.45
C LEU A 242 -8.41 -5.54 0.59
N LEU A 243 -8.74 -4.79 -0.47
CA LEU A 243 -9.81 -3.79 -0.43
C LEU A 243 -11.17 -4.43 -0.17
N ILE A 244 -11.48 -5.54 -0.84
CA ILE A 244 -12.74 -6.26 -0.67
C ILE A 244 -12.82 -6.87 0.73
N ASP A 245 -11.75 -7.53 1.17
CA ASP A 245 -11.71 -8.17 2.50
C ASP A 245 -11.81 -7.14 3.63
N VAL A 246 -11.19 -5.98 3.49
CA VAL A 246 -11.36 -4.85 4.44
C VAL A 246 -12.82 -4.40 4.48
N LEU A 247 -13.47 -4.19 3.32
CA LEU A 247 -14.87 -3.79 3.26
C LEU A 247 -15.81 -4.82 3.90
N GLU A 248 -15.55 -6.11 3.70
CA GLU A 248 -16.44 -7.17 4.19
C GLU A 248 -16.32 -7.44 5.69
N ARG A 249 -15.18 -7.11 6.27
CA ARG A 249 -14.87 -7.44 7.68
C ARG A 249 -14.98 -6.26 8.63
N TYR A 250 -14.91 -5.03 8.11
CA TYR A 250 -14.86 -3.79 8.89
C TYR A 250 -15.79 -2.70 8.33
#